data_2db5a3a8033ea66cc2995298c95bce5d
#
_entry.id   2db5a3a8033ea66cc2995298c95bce5d
#
_cell.length_a   1.000
_cell.length_b   1.000
_cell.length_c   1.000
_cell.angle_alpha   90.00
_cell.angle_beta   90.00
_cell.angle_gamma   90.00
#
_symmetry.space_group_name_H-M   'P 1'
#
loop_
_entity.id
_entity.type
_entity.pdbx_description
1 polymer ?
#
loop_
_entity_poly.entity_id
_entity_poly.type
_entity_poly.pdbx_seq_one_letter_code
_entity_poly.pdbx_strand_id
1 'polypeptide(L)'
;MAVGIFDSELGGLTVWDAVQTQLPEVDFVYLADSAHAPYGVRNADDIYNLTIAATQRLFDAGCDLVILACNTASAAALRRMQENWVPSDKRVLGVFVPLIEAMTERHWGDNSPPREVDLKHVAL
;
A
#
# COMPACT_ATOMS: atom_id res chain seq x y z
N MET A 1 9.47 2.26 -17.12
CA MET A 1 8.97 2.68 -15.81
C MET A 1 9.03 1.50 -14.85
N ALA A 2 9.52 1.70 -13.67
CA ALA A 2 9.52 0.69 -12.62
C ALA A 2 8.45 1.02 -11.55
N VAL A 3 7.80 0.00 -11.04
CA VAL A 3 6.84 0.10 -9.94
C VAL A 3 7.51 -0.45 -8.68
N GLY A 4 7.49 0.35 -7.63
CA GLY A 4 7.99 -0.05 -6.31
C GLY A 4 6.90 -0.76 -5.52
N ILE A 5 7.28 -1.81 -4.80
CA ILE A 5 6.41 -2.47 -3.84
C ILE A 5 7.10 -2.45 -2.48
N PHE A 6 6.43 -1.90 -1.49
CA PHE A 6 6.92 -1.82 -0.12
C PHE A 6 6.11 -2.70 0.81
N ASP A 7 6.80 -3.46 1.63
CA ASP A 7 6.23 -4.17 2.77
C ASP A 7 7.15 -4.07 3.99
N SER A 8 6.59 -4.20 5.17
CA SER A 8 7.37 -4.30 6.41
C SER A 8 8.08 -5.65 6.56
N GLU A 9 7.55 -6.69 5.92
CA GLU A 9 8.09 -8.05 5.95
C GLU A 9 8.07 -8.67 4.54
N LEU A 10 7.69 -9.94 4.42
CA LEU A 10 7.66 -10.68 3.15
C LEU A 10 6.25 -11.05 2.67
N GLY A 11 5.22 -10.75 3.46
CA GLY A 11 3.82 -11.02 3.08
C GLY A 11 3.39 -10.34 1.79
N GLY A 12 3.95 -9.17 1.50
CA GLY A 12 3.68 -8.42 0.27
C GLY A 12 4.18 -9.07 -1.01
N LEU A 13 4.97 -10.15 -0.93
CA LEU A 13 5.34 -10.95 -2.10
C LEU A 13 4.13 -11.54 -2.81
N THR A 14 3.04 -11.83 -2.09
CA THR A 14 1.78 -12.27 -2.69
C THR A 14 1.13 -11.18 -3.52
N VAL A 15 1.19 -9.92 -3.06
CA VAL A 15 0.74 -8.74 -3.82
C VAL A 15 1.58 -8.55 -5.07
N TRP A 16 2.91 -8.62 -4.93
CA TRP A 16 3.82 -8.53 -6.07
C TRP A 16 3.53 -9.60 -7.13
N ASP A 17 3.34 -10.85 -6.71
CA ASP A 17 3.06 -11.96 -7.62
C ASP A 17 1.75 -11.72 -8.41
N ALA A 18 0.69 -11.27 -7.73
CA ALA A 18 -0.57 -10.95 -8.36
C ALA A 18 -0.47 -9.79 -9.36
N VAL A 19 0.25 -8.73 -9.00
CA VAL A 19 0.41 -7.56 -9.87
C VAL A 19 1.32 -7.89 -11.06
N GLN A 20 2.41 -8.60 -10.84
CA GLN A 20 3.33 -9.02 -11.90
C GLN A 20 2.63 -9.92 -12.93
N THR A 21 1.78 -10.81 -12.47
CA THR A 21 1.01 -11.71 -13.35
C THR A 21 0.11 -10.92 -14.31
N GLN A 22 -0.49 -9.83 -13.83
CA GLN A 22 -1.36 -8.98 -14.65
C GLN A 22 -0.61 -7.95 -15.48
N LEU A 23 0.60 -7.57 -15.06
CA LEU A 23 1.43 -6.56 -15.72
C LEU A 23 2.84 -7.12 -15.99
N PRO A 24 2.95 -8.16 -16.85
CA PRO A 24 4.22 -8.88 -17.04
C PRO A 24 5.31 -8.04 -17.71
N GLU A 25 4.97 -6.93 -18.35
CA GLU A 25 5.91 -6.03 -19.03
C GLU A 25 6.44 -4.90 -18.13
N VAL A 26 5.98 -4.82 -16.88
CA VAL A 26 6.40 -3.79 -15.94
C VAL A 26 7.55 -4.32 -15.07
N ASP A 27 8.59 -3.51 -14.92
CA ASP A 27 9.66 -3.80 -13.99
C ASP A 27 9.23 -3.46 -12.56
N PHE A 28 9.61 -4.30 -11.61
CA PHE A 28 9.30 -4.11 -10.20
C PHE A 28 10.56 -4.02 -9.35
N VAL A 29 10.50 -3.17 -8.32
CA VAL A 29 11.49 -3.12 -7.23
C VAL A 29 10.75 -3.40 -5.93
N TYR A 30 11.12 -4.48 -5.25
CA TYR A 30 10.53 -4.87 -3.97
C TYR A 30 11.44 -4.44 -2.82
N LEU A 31 10.87 -3.77 -1.82
CA LEU A 31 11.58 -3.38 -0.60
C LEU A 31 10.85 -3.93 0.62
N ALA A 32 11.53 -4.79 1.38
CA ALA A 32 11.05 -5.29 2.67
C ALA A 32 11.86 -4.64 3.80
N ASP A 33 11.19 -3.93 4.71
CA ASP A 33 11.83 -3.31 5.86
C ASP A 33 11.86 -4.26 7.07
N SER A 34 12.47 -5.42 6.88
CA SER A 34 12.53 -6.47 7.89
C SER A 34 13.26 -6.05 9.17
N ALA A 35 14.18 -5.07 9.06
CA ALA A 35 14.93 -4.56 10.21
C ALA A 35 14.03 -3.86 11.25
N HIS A 36 12.91 -3.28 10.82
CA HIS A 36 11.97 -2.56 11.68
C HIS A 36 10.65 -3.30 11.91
N ALA A 37 10.51 -4.51 11.36
CA ALA A 37 9.33 -5.34 11.58
C ALA A 37 9.25 -5.83 13.05
N PRO A 38 8.04 -6.04 13.58
CA PRO A 38 6.73 -5.79 12.97
C PRO A 38 6.28 -4.33 13.13
N TYR A 39 5.59 -3.81 12.13
CA TYR A 39 5.05 -2.43 12.19
C TYR A 39 3.82 -2.30 13.10
N GLY A 40 3.07 -3.36 13.26
CA GLY A 40 1.81 -3.35 14.02
C GLY A 40 1.92 -2.98 15.49
N VAL A 41 3.11 -3.10 16.08
CA VAL A 41 3.38 -2.72 17.49
C VAL A 41 3.89 -1.28 17.64
N ARG A 42 4.07 -0.56 16.53
CA ARG A 42 4.60 0.81 16.53
C ARG A 42 3.48 1.84 16.57
N ASN A 43 3.78 3.06 17.05
CA ASN A 43 2.84 4.16 16.97
C ASN A 43 2.73 4.72 15.54
N ALA A 44 1.69 5.50 15.28
CA ALA A 44 1.39 6.02 13.94
C ALA A 44 2.50 6.92 13.37
N ASP A 45 3.14 7.75 14.18
CA ASP A 45 4.22 8.62 13.74
C ASP A 45 5.47 7.83 13.34
N ASP A 46 5.78 6.78 14.09
CA ASP A 46 6.90 5.89 13.80
C ASP A 46 6.68 5.14 12.47
N ILE A 47 5.48 4.56 12.30
CA ILE A 47 5.09 3.90 11.05
C ILE A 47 5.16 4.88 9.88
N TYR A 48 4.66 6.11 10.05
CA TYR A 48 4.70 7.14 9.03
C TYR A 48 6.13 7.46 8.60
N ASN A 49 7.03 7.70 9.55
CA ASN A 49 8.42 8.02 9.27
C ASN A 49 9.17 6.86 8.59
N LEU A 50 8.95 5.64 9.03
CA LEU A 50 9.54 4.44 8.41
C LEU A 50 9.01 4.22 6.98
N THR A 51 7.73 4.43 6.78
CA THR A 51 7.10 4.28 5.45
C THR A 51 7.59 5.33 4.47
N ILE A 52 7.74 6.58 4.90
CA ILE A 52 8.36 7.65 4.10
C ILE A 52 9.77 7.28 3.69
N ALA A 53 10.60 6.86 4.64
CA ALA A 53 11.99 6.52 4.37
C ALA A 53 12.10 5.38 3.35
N ALA A 54 11.28 4.35 3.48
CA ALA A 54 11.25 3.24 2.53
C ALA A 54 10.73 3.67 1.15
N THR A 55 9.66 4.46 1.10
CA THR A 55 9.09 4.97 -0.16
C THR A 55 10.08 5.88 -0.88
N GLN A 56 10.81 6.72 -0.15
CA GLN A 56 11.85 7.57 -0.74
C GLN A 56 12.94 6.73 -1.40
N ARG A 57 13.37 5.63 -0.77
CA ARG A 57 14.36 4.71 -1.36
C ARG A 57 13.85 4.10 -2.68
N LEU A 58 12.57 3.79 -2.77
CA LEU A 58 11.96 3.30 -4.02
C LEU A 58 11.89 4.40 -5.08
N PHE A 59 11.56 5.62 -4.72
CA PHE A 59 11.62 6.76 -5.64
C PHE A 59 13.05 6.99 -6.16
N ASP A 60 14.04 6.94 -5.27
CA ASP A 60 15.46 7.10 -5.63
C ASP A 60 15.96 5.96 -6.53
N ALA A 61 15.35 4.78 -6.44
CA ALA A 61 15.61 3.64 -7.33
C ALA A 61 14.93 3.76 -8.71
N GLY A 62 14.23 4.85 -8.97
CA GLY A 62 13.58 5.12 -10.26
C GLY A 62 12.11 4.72 -10.34
N CYS A 63 11.48 4.40 -9.22
CA CYS A 63 10.05 4.09 -9.20
C CYS A 63 9.23 5.38 -9.10
N ASP A 64 8.35 5.63 -10.05
CA ASP A 64 7.41 6.77 -10.00
C ASP A 64 6.09 6.41 -9.34
N LEU A 65 5.78 5.12 -9.26
CA LEU A 65 4.63 4.56 -8.57
C LEU A 65 5.12 3.58 -7.51
N VAL A 66 4.64 3.73 -6.29
CA VAL A 66 4.90 2.80 -5.18
C VAL A 66 3.58 2.25 -4.64
N ILE A 67 3.53 0.94 -4.45
CA ILE A 67 2.41 0.24 -3.83
C ILE A 67 2.82 -0.15 -2.41
N LEU A 68 2.07 0.31 -1.42
CA LEU A 68 2.22 -0.13 -0.03
C LEU A 68 1.47 -1.45 0.15
N ALA A 69 2.19 -2.55 0.09
CA ALA A 69 1.63 -3.89 0.28
C ALA A 69 1.41 -4.25 1.76
N CYS A 70 1.98 -3.46 2.66
CA CYS A 70 1.78 -3.58 4.10
C CYS A 70 0.44 -2.98 4.51
N ASN A 71 -0.45 -3.78 5.11
CA ASN A 71 -1.73 -3.32 5.61
C ASN A 71 -1.57 -2.23 6.67
N THR A 72 -0.66 -2.42 7.62
CA THR A 72 -0.41 -1.47 8.71
C THR A 72 0.07 -0.12 8.17
N ALA A 73 1.02 -0.11 7.24
CA ALA A 73 1.50 1.12 6.62
C ALA A 73 0.41 1.80 5.77
N SER A 74 -0.37 1.03 5.02
CA SER A 74 -1.49 1.56 4.24
C SER A 74 -2.53 2.25 5.14
N ALA A 75 -2.87 1.64 6.27
CA ALA A 75 -3.85 2.21 7.19
C ALA A 75 -3.32 3.43 7.95
N ALA A 76 -2.08 3.37 8.42
CA ALA A 76 -1.53 4.38 9.34
C ALA A 76 -0.84 5.56 8.63
N ALA A 77 -0.29 5.36 7.43
CA ALA A 77 0.60 6.34 6.82
C ALA A 77 0.12 6.89 5.47
N LEU A 78 -0.59 6.11 4.66
CA LEU A 78 -0.84 6.44 3.26
C LEU A 78 -1.50 7.79 3.06
N ARG A 79 -2.61 8.05 3.75
CA ARG A 79 -3.38 9.29 3.57
C ARG A 79 -2.54 10.52 3.92
N ARG A 80 -1.84 10.45 5.04
CA ARG A 80 -0.96 11.53 5.50
C ARG A 80 0.19 11.79 4.51
N MET A 81 0.75 10.71 3.94
CA MET A 81 1.77 10.81 2.90
C MET A 81 1.23 11.50 1.65
N GLN A 82 0.06 11.10 1.18
CA GLN A 82 -0.57 11.68 -0.02
C GLN A 82 -0.92 13.15 0.17
N GLU A 83 -1.36 13.55 1.35
CA GLU A 83 -1.75 14.92 1.66
C GLU A 83 -0.56 15.86 1.87
N ASN A 84 0.57 15.38 2.40
CA ASN A 84 1.62 16.26 2.91
C ASN A 84 3.01 16.00 2.34
N TRP A 85 3.25 14.88 1.68
CA TRP A 85 4.62 14.48 1.38
C TRP A 85 4.85 14.03 -0.06
N VAL A 86 3.94 13.27 -0.67
CA VAL A 86 4.15 12.70 -2.01
C VAL A 86 4.25 13.83 -3.05
N PRO A 87 5.34 13.89 -3.84
CA PRO A 87 5.48 14.88 -4.91
C PRO A 87 4.41 14.71 -5.99
N SER A 88 4.09 15.80 -6.69
CA SER A 88 3.04 15.82 -7.72
C SER A 88 3.31 14.91 -8.92
N ASP A 89 4.58 14.60 -9.19
CA ASP A 89 5.04 13.71 -10.26
C ASP A 89 5.15 12.24 -9.84
N LYS A 90 4.85 11.94 -8.59
CA LYS A 90 4.89 10.58 -8.01
C LYS A 90 3.51 10.13 -7.55
N ARG A 91 3.36 8.81 -7.38
CA ARG A 91 2.13 8.20 -6.87
C ARG A 91 2.44 7.15 -5.81
N VAL A 92 1.63 7.12 -4.77
CA VAL A 92 1.66 6.06 -3.75
C VAL A 92 0.25 5.53 -3.59
N LEU A 93 0.10 4.23 -3.72
CA LEU A 93 -1.16 3.52 -3.56
C LEU A 93 -1.04 2.52 -2.41
N GLY A 94 -2.16 2.16 -1.81
CA GLY A 94 -2.21 1.16 -0.77
C GLY A 94 -3.17 0.03 -1.11
N VAL A 95 -3.11 -1.05 -0.36
CA VAL A 95 -3.93 -2.24 -0.58
C VAL A 95 -5.28 -2.21 0.14
N PHE A 96 -5.48 -1.26 1.08
CA PHE A 96 -6.71 -1.20 1.88
C PHE A 96 -7.92 -0.74 1.08
N VAL A 97 -7.81 0.31 0.29
CA VAL A 97 -8.94 0.86 -0.47
C VAL A 97 -9.48 -0.15 -1.48
N PRO A 98 -8.66 -0.80 -2.31
CA PRO A 98 -9.13 -1.85 -3.20
C PRO A 98 -9.81 -3.01 -2.47
N LEU A 99 -9.29 -3.38 -1.30
CA LEU A 99 -9.88 -4.43 -0.48
C LEU A 99 -11.28 -4.03 0.02
N ILE A 100 -11.41 -2.82 0.55
CA ILE A 100 -12.70 -2.29 1.02
C ILE A 100 -13.71 -2.20 -0.14
N GLU A 101 -13.28 -1.71 -1.30
CA GLU A 101 -14.13 -1.64 -2.50
C GLU A 101 -14.62 -3.03 -2.91
N ALA A 102 -13.73 -4.02 -2.93
CA ALA A 102 -14.09 -5.40 -3.27
C ALA A 102 -15.07 -6.02 -2.27
N MET A 103 -14.88 -5.77 -0.98
CA MET A 103 -15.73 -6.31 0.09
C MET A 103 -17.10 -5.65 0.15
N THR A 104 -17.17 -4.36 -0.14
CA THR A 104 -18.41 -3.58 -0.03
C THR A 104 -19.13 -3.38 -1.36
N GLU A 105 -18.54 -3.81 -2.46
CA GLU A 105 -19.01 -3.58 -3.83
C GLU A 105 -19.26 -2.09 -4.13
N ARG A 106 -18.45 -1.21 -3.51
CA ARG A 106 -18.55 0.24 -3.67
C ARG A 106 -17.19 0.83 -4.01
N HIS A 107 -17.18 1.82 -4.89
CA HIS A 107 -15.99 2.60 -5.19
C HIS A 107 -15.72 3.62 -4.08
N TRP A 108 -14.46 3.88 -3.82
CA TRP A 108 -14.03 4.91 -2.89
C TRP A 108 -14.55 6.28 -3.32
N GLY A 109 -15.20 6.96 -2.39
CA GLY A 109 -15.86 8.26 -2.70
C GLY A 109 -17.31 8.14 -3.16
N ASP A 110 -17.87 6.93 -3.28
CA ASP A 110 -19.30 6.73 -3.52
C ASP A 110 -20.09 7.15 -2.26
N ASN A 111 -20.85 8.24 -2.39
CA ASN A 111 -21.68 8.81 -1.31
C ASN A 111 -23.11 8.29 -1.30
N SER A 112 -23.42 7.28 -2.11
CA SER A 112 -24.74 6.65 -2.08
C SER A 112 -25.03 6.00 -0.73
N PRO A 113 -26.32 5.78 -0.36
CA PRO A 113 -26.64 5.09 0.88
C PRO A 113 -25.96 3.73 0.99
N PRO A 114 -25.57 3.31 2.20
CA PRO A 114 -24.96 2.00 2.42
C PRO A 114 -25.86 0.89 1.89
N ARG A 115 -25.24 -0.09 1.20
CA ARG A 115 -25.93 -1.33 0.81
C ARG A 115 -25.65 -2.39 1.85
N GLU A 116 -26.63 -3.26 2.06
CA GLU A 116 -26.40 -4.46 2.86
C GLU A 116 -25.49 -5.41 2.08
N VAL A 117 -24.38 -5.80 2.69
CA VAL A 117 -23.39 -6.72 2.14
C VAL A 117 -23.32 -7.95 3.03
N ASP A 118 -23.48 -9.13 2.45
CA ASP A 118 -23.42 -10.40 3.18
C ASP A 118 -21.95 -10.80 3.38
N LEU A 119 -21.34 -10.33 4.47
CA LEU A 119 -19.98 -10.67 4.87
C LEU A 119 -20.03 -11.76 5.96
N LYS A 120 -20.12 -13.03 5.54
CA LYS A 120 -20.26 -14.15 6.48
C LYS A 120 -18.94 -14.49 7.19
N HIS A 121 -17.81 -14.39 6.50
CA HIS A 121 -16.49 -14.71 7.03
C HIS A 121 -15.46 -13.73 6.48
N VAL A 122 -14.85 -12.93 7.36
CA VAL A 122 -13.76 -12.01 7.01
C VAL A 122 -12.60 -12.23 7.97
N ALA A 123 -11.41 -12.49 7.44
CA ALA A 123 -10.16 -12.53 8.17
C ALA A 123 -9.16 -11.53 7.56
N LEU A 124 -8.59 -10.70 8.40
CA LEU A 124 -7.58 -9.71 8.03
C LEU A 124 -6.23 -10.06 8.66
#